data_a1802f75609f1f0ece0e4428d4df3162
#
_entry.id   a1802f75609f1f0ece0e4428d4df3162
#
_cell.length_a   1.000
_cell.length_b   1.000
_cell.length_c   1.000
_cell.angle_alpha   90.00
_cell.angle_beta   90.00
_cell.angle_gamma   90.00
#
_symmetry.space_group_name_H-M   'P 1'
#
loop_
_entity.id
_entity.type
_entity.pdbx_description
1 polymer ?
#
loop_
_entity_poly.entity_id
_entity_poly.type
_entity_poly.pdbx_seq_one_letter_code
_entity_poly.pdbx_strand_id
1 'polypeptide(L)'
;MNDSLDFTLYDTDGNNKVDLVYCLFAGPPSSDISYIDRTWISNPDKLLWPHYWVISSAGSYGRPMVFDGKTIEDYEISNELDGMLSNATTTAQAGIGVACHEFGHGMGLPDIYSTNEQKVHKTSGEWDIMDYGCYNHDAHTPPSYSAYERWFMGWLEPTLLNQAADVTLNEINAGQCAAYMTENGSAITNIYNPNPSTYYLFENRQKAGWDAYLPGHGMLITKINYSSSYWTGNKVNVDANNLGIDILEADGLTPSKPANEAYGKPGDAYPAGSTSFTKITNYQVTDIEEANGVITFKVNGGIPTGIKETNSSDAPRKILRDGRVVILRGEHEYDILGREL
;
A
#
# COMPACT_ATOMS: atom_id res chain seq x y z
N MET A 1 31.03 5.07 -22.21
CA MET A 1 30.40 4.36 -21.08
C MET A 1 30.62 2.86 -21.19
N ASN A 2 30.41 2.26 -22.34
CA ASN A 2 30.54 0.81 -22.52
C ASN A 2 31.91 0.24 -22.11
N ASP A 3 33.02 0.99 -22.33
CA ASP A 3 34.37 0.55 -21.94
C ASP A 3 34.64 0.67 -20.41
N SER A 4 33.71 1.22 -19.64
CA SER A 4 33.88 1.50 -18.21
C SER A 4 32.88 0.77 -17.33
N LEU A 5 31.84 0.20 -17.90
CA LEU A 5 30.78 -0.53 -17.19
C LEU A 5 30.54 -1.88 -17.87
N ASP A 6 30.48 -2.92 -17.09
CA ASP A 6 30.06 -4.26 -17.53
C ASP A 6 28.56 -4.40 -17.27
N PHE A 7 27.76 -4.27 -18.32
CA PHE A 7 26.30 -4.33 -18.23
C PHE A 7 25.77 -5.73 -17.90
N THR A 8 26.58 -6.77 -17.97
CA THR A 8 26.17 -8.11 -17.57
C THR A 8 25.86 -8.22 -16.07
N LEU A 9 26.44 -7.32 -15.26
CA LEU A 9 26.24 -7.27 -13.80
C LEU A 9 24.89 -6.69 -13.38
N TYR A 10 24.15 -6.06 -14.29
CA TYR A 10 22.89 -5.33 -14.04
C TYR A 10 21.68 -6.03 -14.65
N ASP A 11 21.78 -7.30 -14.95
CA ASP A 11 20.72 -8.21 -15.38
C ASP A 11 20.60 -9.30 -14.31
N THR A 12 19.90 -8.99 -13.23
CA THR A 12 19.88 -9.84 -12.03
C THR A 12 18.95 -11.05 -12.16
N ASP A 13 17.93 -10.94 -13.02
CA ASP A 13 16.96 -12.02 -13.29
C ASP A 13 17.34 -12.90 -14.50
N GLY A 14 18.39 -12.53 -15.26
CA GLY A 14 18.91 -13.30 -16.38
C GLY A 14 18.07 -13.21 -17.66
N ASN A 15 17.24 -12.18 -17.81
CA ASN A 15 16.35 -12.00 -18.96
C ASN A 15 17.01 -11.32 -20.17
N ASN A 16 18.32 -11.02 -20.09
CA ASN A 16 19.13 -10.27 -21.06
C ASN A 16 18.76 -8.80 -21.20
N LYS A 17 18.15 -8.23 -20.19
CA LYS A 17 17.93 -6.79 -20.06
C LYS A 17 18.65 -6.27 -18.82
N VAL A 18 19.07 -5.01 -18.87
CA VAL A 18 19.46 -4.26 -17.69
C VAL A 18 18.20 -3.96 -16.88
N ASP A 19 18.21 -4.24 -15.57
CA ASP A 19 17.02 -4.13 -14.72
C ASP A 19 16.44 -2.71 -14.75
N LEU A 20 17.26 -1.69 -14.57
CA LEU A 20 16.88 -0.28 -14.67
C LEU A 20 18.11 0.60 -14.85
N VAL A 21 18.01 1.68 -15.62
CA VAL A 21 19.00 2.75 -15.66
C VAL A 21 18.42 3.99 -14.97
N TYR A 22 19.01 4.37 -13.85
CA TYR A 22 18.66 5.58 -13.13
C TYR A 22 19.60 6.74 -13.52
N CYS A 23 19.04 7.85 -13.99
CA CYS A 23 19.76 9.04 -14.40
C CYS A 23 19.38 10.23 -13.50
N LEU A 24 20.36 10.79 -12.82
CA LEU A 24 20.20 12.06 -12.10
C LEU A 24 20.70 13.21 -12.98
N PHE A 25 19.84 14.16 -13.33
CA PHE A 25 20.23 15.33 -14.10
C PHE A 25 20.42 16.56 -13.20
N ALA A 26 21.37 17.41 -13.58
CA ALA A 26 21.66 18.64 -12.86
C ALA A 26 20.55 19.69 -13.07
N GLY A 27 20.15 20.36 -12.01
CA GLY A 27 19.18 21.44 -12.02
C GLY A 27 17.77 21.04 -11.61
N PRO A 28 16.81 21.99 -11.71
CA PRO A 28 15.43 21.77 -11.34
C PRO A 28 14.66 21.00 -12.44
N PRO A 29 13.52 20.39 -12.14
CA PRO A 29 12.70 19.68 -13.10
C PRO A 29 11.86 20.66 -13.95
N SER A 30 11.48 20.25 -15.16
CA SER A 30 10.56 21.03 -15.99
C SER A 30 9.14 21.09 -15.45
N SER A 31 8.74 20.15 -14.59
CA SER A 31 7.45 20.16 -13.88
C SER A 31 7.22 21.43 -13.07
N ASP A 32 8.28 22.01 -12.52
CA ASP A 32 8.19 23.17 -11.62
C ASP A 32 8.17 24.51 -12.36
N ILE A 33 8.53 24.52 -13.66
CA ILE A 33 8.74 25.74 -14.44
C ILE A 33 7.56 26.71 -14.46
N SER A 34 6.34 26.19 -14.35
CA SER A 34 5.13 27.04 -14.33
C SER A 34 4.92 27.77 -13.01
N TYR A 35 5.61 27.35 -11.96
CA TYR A 35 5.39 27.80 -10.58
C TYR A 35 6.55 28.64 -10.02
N ILE A 36 7.71 28.70 -10.72
CA ILE A 36 8.92 29.32 -10.22
C ILE A 36 9.36 30.55 -11.07
N ASP A 37 10.18 31.42 -10.49
CA ASP A 37 10.89 32.45 -11.23
C ASP A 37 11.98 31.80 -12.11
N ARG A 38 11.84 31.94 -13.42
CA ARG A 38 12.73 31.32 -14.42
C ARG A 38 14.02 32.10 -14.65
N THR A 39 14.16 33.28 -14.08
CA THR A 39 15.25 34.22 -14.42
C THR A 39 16.64 33.71 -14.04
N TRP A 40 16.71 32.78 -13.09
CA TRP A 40 17.96 32.16 -12.68
C TRP A 40 18.34 30.91 -13.48
N ILE A 41 17.45 30.43 -14.36
CA ILE A 41 17.67 29.23 -15.14
C ILE A 41 18.11 29.61 -16.56
N SER A 42 19.31 29.19 -16.98
CA SER A 42 19.90 29.57 -18.26
C SER A 42 19.11 29.12 -19.47
N ASN A 43 18.45 27.97 -19.43
CA ASN A 43 17.69 27.35 -20.52
C ASN A 43 16.44 26.65 -20.00
N PRO A 44 15.41 27.38 -19.54
CA PRO A 44 14.24 26.77 -18.91
C PRO A 44 13.47 25.83 -19.86
N ASP A 45 13.53 26.07 -21.17
CA ASP A 45 12.84 25.23 -22.17
C ASP A 45 13.57 23.91 -22.50
N LYS A 46 14.75 23.68 -21.87
CA LYS A 46 15.54 22.45 -22.04
C LYS A 46 15.59 21.58 -20.80
N LEU A 47 14.85 21.92 -19.78
CA LEU A 47 14.76 21.11 -18.57
C LEU A 47 14.01 19.81 -18.86
N LEU A 48 14.38 18.77 -18.15
CA LEU A 48 13.75 17.47 -18.25
C LEU A 48 12.61 17.33 -17.24
N TRP A 49 11.63 16.55 -17.59
CA TRP A 49 10.56 16.13 -16.68
C TRP A 49 11.00 14.83 -16.00
N PRO A 50 11.01 14.71 -14.68
CA PRO A 50 11.25 13.46 -14.00
C PRO A 50 10.23 12.41 -14.40
N HIS A 51 10.66 11.22 -14.79
CA HIS A 51 9.77 10.15 -15.21
C HIS A 51 10.50 8.81 -15.30
N TYR A 52 9.74 7.73 -15.20
CA TYR A 52 10.10 6.41 -15.68
C TYR A 52 9.56 6.22 -17.11
N TRP A 53 10.32 5.59 -17.98
CA TRP A 53 9.86 5.26 -19.32
C TRP A 53 10.61 4.08 -19.92
N VAL A 54 10.08 3.60 -21.06
CA VAL A 54 10.65 2.52 -21.86
C VAL A 54 11.18 3.07 -23.17
N ILE A 55 12.46 2.86 -23.47
CA ILE A 55 13.16 3.46 -24.63
C ILE A 55 12.45 3.12 -25.94
N SER A 56 12.04 1.86 -26.15
CA SER A 56 11.34 1.43 -27.37
C SER A 56 10.00 2.15 -27.59
N SER A 57 9.41 2.68 -26.52
CA SER A 57 8.15 3.44 -26.56
C SER A 57 8.34 4.93 -26.82
N ALA A 58 9.58 5.42 -26.97
CA ALA A 58 9.90 6.83 -27.20
C ALA A 58 9.69 7.28 -28.66
N GLY A 59 8.66 6.78 -29.32
CA GLY A 59 8.27 7.13 -30.69
C GLY A 59 9.31 6.72 -31.74
N SER A 60 9.47 7.53 -32.77
CA SER A 60 10.36 7.22 -33.90
C SER A 60 11.87 7.25 -33.56
N TYR A 61 12.23 7.79 -32.40
CA TYR A 61 13.61 7.87 -31.91
C TYR A 61 13.97 6.75 -30.95
N GLY A 62 12.96 6.06 -30.36
CA GLY A 62 13.17 5.00 -29.38
C GLY A 62 13.73 3.75 -30.04
N ARG A 63 14.95 3.37 -29.67
CA ARG A 63 15.57 2.10 -30.03
C ARG A 63 16.29 1.57 -28.83
N PRO A 64 16.00 0.34 -28.40
CA PRO A 64 16.76 -0.30 -27.33
C PRO A 64 18.25 -0.25 -27.63
N MET A 65 19.05 0.07 -26.65
CA MET A 65 20.51 0.03 -26.75
C MET A 65 21.01 -1.32 -26.25
N VAL A 66 22.00 -1.88 -26.94
CA VAL A 66 22.58 -3.16 -26.52
C VAL A 66 24.07 -2.96 -26.22
N PHE A 67 24.46 -3.27 -24.98
CA PHE A 67 25.85 -3.28 -24.52
C PHE A 67 26.13 -4.61 -23.80
N ASP A 68 27.29 -5.21 -24.08
CA ASP A 68 27.72 -6.49 -23.52
C ASP A 68 26.66 -7.61 -23.66
N GLY A 69 25.85 -7.56 -24.72
CA GLY A 69 24.76 -8.50 -24.96
C GLY A 69 23.50 -8.26 -24.10
N LYS A 70 23.45 -7.16 -23.31
CA LYS A 70 22.29 -6.77 -22.52
C LYS A 70 21.58 -5.60 -23.16
N THR A 71 20.26 -5.65 -23.16
CA THR A 71 19.40 -4.58 -23.70
C THR A 71 19.11 -3.57 -22.60
N ILE A 72 19.38 -2.30 -22.85
CA ILE A 72 18.91 -1.19 -22.02
C ILE A 72 17.56 -0.75 -22.58
N GLU A 73 16.52 -0.90 -21.81
CA GLU A 73 15.15 -0.63 -22.20
C GLU A 73 14.47 0.31 -21.20
N ASP A 74 14.54 -0.04 -19.94
CA ASP A 74 13.86 0.66 -18.85
C ASP A 74 14.78 1.72 -18.25
N TYR A 75 14.28 2.94 -18.08
CA TYR A 75 15.03 4.02 -17.47
C TYR A 75 14.15 4.93 -16.63
N GLU A 76 14.78 5.51 -15.64
CA GLU A 76 14.22 6.56 -14.78
C GLU A 76 15.14 7.77 -14.82
N ILE A 77 14.56 8.97 -14.80
CA ILE A 77 15.30 10.21 -14.64
C ILE A 77 14.70 11.06 -13.52
N SER A 78 15.58 11.65 -12.71
CA SER A 78 15.20 12.55 -11.61
C SER A 78 16.11 13.79 -11.58
N ASN A 79 15.62 14.84 -10.93
CA ASN A 79 16.31 16.11 -10.80
C ASN A 79 17.19 16.17 -9.55
N GLU A 80 18.29 16.94 -9.63
CA GLU A 80 19.18 17.22 -8.51
C GLU A 80 18.59 18.28 -7.57
N LEU A 81 17.96 19.32 -8.15
CA LEU A 81 17.48 20.47 -7.40
C LEU A 81 15.96 20.50 -7.33
N ASP A 82 15.44 20.85 -6.17
CA ASP A 82 14.06 21.27 -6.00
C ASP A 82 13.85 22.64 -6.63
N GLY A 83 12.99 22.73 -7.65
CA GLY A 83 12.72 23.98 -8.34
C GLY A 83 11.89 24.95 -7.53
N MET A 84 11.02 24.46 -6.65
CA MET A 84 10.14 25.28 -5.82
C MET A 84 10.89 25.96 -4.66
N LEU A 85 11.90 25.28 -4.12
CA LEU A 85 12.71 25.74 -3.01
C LEU A 85 14.02 26.43 -3.46
N SER A 86 14.37 26.37 -4.76
CA SER A 86 15.59 26.96 -5.32
C SER A 86 15.32 28.31 -5.98
N ASN A 87 16.35 29.18 -6.01
CA ASN A 87 16.33 30.49 -6.68
C ASN A 87 17.75 30.92 -7.08
N ALA A 88 17.91 32.15 -7.59
CA ALA A 88 19.19 32.70 -8.07
C ALA A 88 20.32 32.73 -6.99
N THR A 89 19.99 32.67 -5.71
CA THR A 89 20.96 32.81 -4.60
C THR A 89 21.00 31.59 -3.70
N THR A 90 20.02 30.71 -3.77
CA THR A 90 19.87 29.54 -2.91
C THR A 90 19.51 28.32 -3.76
N THR A 91 20.20 27.23 -3.54
CA THR A 91 19.84 25.93 -4.13
C THR A 91 19.42 24.96 -3.03
N ALA A 92 18.30 24.29 -3.24
CA ALA A 92 17.82 23.20 -2.40
C ALA A 92 17.93 21.88 -3.19
N GLN A 93 18.37 20.84 -2.53
CA GLN A 93 18.34 19.50 -3.13
C GLN A 93 16.90 19.01 -3.26
N ALA A 94 16.63 18.28 -4.33
CA ALA A 94 15.35 17.60 -4.47
C ALA A 94 15.19 16.50 -3.42
N GLY A 95 13.97 16.33 -2.95
CA GLY A 95 13.59 15.17 -2.15
C GLY A 95 13.58 13.88 -3.00
N ILE A 96 13.55 12.75 -2.34
CA ILE A 96 13.58 11.43 -3.03
C ILE A 96 12.18 10.92 -3.40
N GLY A 97 11.12 11.63 -3.04
CA GLY A 97 9.76 11.12 -3.18
C GLY A 97 9.36 10.87 -4.64
N VAL A 98 9.67 11.80 -5.54
CA VAL A 98 9.41 11.60 -6.98
C VAL A 98 10.25 10.46 -7.53
N ALA A 99 11.53 10.37 -7.16
CA ALA A 99 12.38 9.25 -7.55
C ALA A 99 11.83 7.89 -7.07
N CYS A 100 11.33 7.81 -5.85
CA CYS A 100 10.71 6.59 -5.35
C CYS A 100 9.40 6.26 -6.07
N HIS A 101 8.61 7.27 -6.48
CA HIS A 101 7.40 7.09 -7.29
C HIS A 101 7.76 6.51 -8.67
N GLU A 102 8.69 7.14 -9.38
CA GLU A 102 9.12 6.67 -10.71
C GLU A 102 9.77 5.29 -10.65
N PHE A 103 10.54 5.00 -9.59
CA PHE A 103 11.07 3.67 -9.34
C PHE A 103 9.96 2.63 -9.12
N GLY A 104 8.84 3.03 -8.51
CA GLY A 104 7.62 2.22 -8.41
C GLY A 104 7.10 1.77 -9.76
N HIS A 105 7.11 2.67 -10.76
CA HIS A 105 6.78 2.31 -12.15
C HIS A 105 7.76 1.30 -12.74
N GLY A 106 9.05 1.46 -12.46
CA GLY A 106 10.08 0.48 -12.85
C GLY A 106 9.85 -0.91 -12.27
N MET A 107 9.19 -1.00 -11.12
CA MET A 107 8.77 -2.26 -10.49
C MET A 107 7.39 -2.76 -10.95
N GLY A 108 6.72 -2.04 -11.85
CA GLY A 108 5.44 -2.41 -12.44
C GLY A 108 4.20 -1.85 -11.73
N LEU A 109 4.35 -0.92 -10.79
CA LEU A 109 3.23 -0.26 -10.14
C LEU A 109 2.63 0.82 -11.06
N PRO A 110 1.30 0.94 -11.14
CA PRO A 110 0.62 2.02 -11.86
C PRO A 110 0.51 3.27 -10.99
N ASP A 111 0.20 4.41 -11.63
CA ASP A 111 -0.31 5.58 -10.92
C ASP A 111 -1.62 5.28 -10.20
N ILE A 112 -1.75 5.78 -8.98
CA ILE A 112 -2.97 5.65 -8.18
C ILE A 112 -3.79 6.94 -8.21
N TYR A 113 -3.20 8.07 -8.60
CA TYR A 113 -3.98 9.26 -8.95
C TYR A 113 -4.73 9.08 -10.28
N SER A 114 -5.71 9.96 -10.55
CA SER A 114 -6.39 9.95 -11.85
C SER A 114 -5.45 10.45 -12.96
N THR A 115 -5.02 9.57 -13.83
CA THR A 115 -4.21 9.92 -15.02
C THR A 115 -5.01 10.63 -16.12
N ASN A 116 -6.29 10.91 -15.88
CA ASN A 116 -7.12 11.74 -16.74
C ASN A 116 -7.16 13.17 -16.21
N GLU A 117 -6.31 14.04 -16.73
CA GLU A 117 -6.18 15.45 -16.32
C GLU A 117 -7.49 16.25 -16.38
N GLN A 118 -8.44 15.84 -17.22
CA GLN A 118 -9.74 16.49 -17.34
C GLN A 118 -10.76 16.03 -16.28
N LYS A 119 -10.46 14.95 -15.56
CA LYS A 119 -11.35 14.32 -14.58
C LYS A 119 -10.62 14.08 -13.27
N VAL A 120 -10.14 15.15 -12.69
CA VAL A 120 -9.47 15.08 -11.40
C VAL A 120 -10.51 14.87 -10.30
N HIS A 121 -10.31 13.87 -9.46
CA HIS A 121 -11.19 13.50 -8.35
C HIS A 121 -10.36 12.91 -7.20
N LYS A 122 -10.99 12.65 -6.07
CA LYS A 122 -10.34 12.04 -4.90
C LYS A 122 -9.81 10.65 -5.23
N THR A 123 -8.59 10.39 -4.82
CA THR A 123 -7.88 9.11 -4.88
C THR A 123 -7.22 8.84 -3.53
N SER A 124 -6.13 8.09 -3.44
CA SER A 124 -5.43 7.84 -2.17
C SER A 124 -4.70 9.08 -1.61
N GLY A 125 -4.31 10.01 -2.50
CA GLY A 125 -3.67 11.27 -2.11
C GLY A 125 -2.36 11.06 -1.36
N GLU A 126 -2.16 11.80 -0.27
CA GLU A 126 -0.95 11.79 0.53
C GLU A 126 -0.73 10.50 1.33
N TRP A 127 -1.70 9.58 1.33
CA TRP A 127 -1.54 8.26 1.94
C TRP A 127 -0.67 7.31 1.12
N ASP A 128 -0.47 7.57 -0.16
CA ASP A 128 0.12 6.64 -1.10
C ASP A 128 1.22 7.28 -1.95
N ILE A 129 2.36 6.59 -2.09
CA ILE A 129 3.52 7.10 -2.82
C ILE A 129 3.29 7.11 -4.34
N MET A 130 2.47 6.19 -4.87
CA MET A 130 2.07 6.17 -6.27
C MET A 130 0.93 7.17 -6.57
N ASP A 131 0.62 8.03 -5.60
CA ASP A 131 -0.27 9.18 -5.67
C ASP A 131 0.47 10.43 -5.16
N TYR A 132 -0.22 11.40 -4.59
CA TYR A 132 0.37 12.65 -4.08
C TYR A 132 1.30 12.46 -2.87
N GLY A 133 1.33 11.29 -2.24
CA GLY A 133 2.25 10.98 -1.15
C GLY A 133 3.73 11.18 -1.49
N CYS A 134 4.10 11.03 -2.76
CA CYS A 134 5.47 11.30 -3.21
C CYS A 134 5.93 12.74 -2.92
N TYR A 135 5.01 13.68 -2.72
CA TYR A 135 5.30 15.07 -2.37
C TYR A 135 5.25 15.38 -0.87
N ASN A 136 5.00 14.41 -0.02
CA ASN A 136 4.98 14.63 1.43
C ASN A 136 6.30 15.23 1.92
N HIS A 137 6.21 16.27 2.76
CA HIS A 137 7.35 17.00 3.28
C HIS A 137 8.30 17.50 2.16
N ASP A 138 7.73 18.17 1.15
CA ASP A 138 8.47 18.65 -0.02
C ASP A 138 9.26 17.49 -0.71
N ALA A 139 8.64 16.34 -0.83
CA ALA A 139 9.21 15.10 -1.35
C ALA A 139 10.40 14.51 -0.57
N HIS A 140 10.76 15.09 0.58
CA HIS A 140 11.90 14.60 1.39
C HIS A 140 11.56 13.39 2.24
N THR A 141 10.28 13.19 2.56
CA THR A 141 9.83 12.07 3.40
C THR A 141 8.55 11.47 2.80
N PRO A 142 8.67 10.83 1.64
CA PRO A 142 7.53 10.12 1.03
C PRO A 142 7.08 8.99 1.95
N PRO A 143 5.79 8.59 1.91
CA PRO A 143 5.32 7.47 2.69
C PRO A 143 5.92 6.15 2.21
N SER A 144 5.94 5.18 3.07
CA SER A 144 6.22 3.79 2.70
C SER A 144 5.21 3.31 1.66
N TYR A 145 5.65 2.45 0.75
CA TYR A 145 4.73 1.73 -0.15
C TYR A 145 3.63 1.05 0.66
N SER A 146 2.39 1.13 0.18
CA SER A 146 1.20 0.56 0.80
C SER A 146 1.24 -0.97 0.89
N ALA A 147 0.35 -1.57 1.65
CA ALA A 147 0.24 -3.03 1.72
C ALA A 147 -0.06 -3.65 0.35
N TYR A 148 -0.84 -2.96 -0.50
CA TYR A 148 -1.11 -3.40 -1.87
C TYR A 148 0.18 -3.46 -2.70
N GLU A 149 0.93 -2.38 -2.70
CA GLU A 149 2.17 -2.25 -3.47
C GLU A 149 3.23 -3.26 -3.02
N ARG A 150 3.41 -3.41 -1.71
CA ARG A 150 4.33 -4.40 -1.14
C ARG A 150 3.91 -5.83 -1.46
N TRP A 151 2.62 -6.12 -1.48
CA TRP A 151 2.12 -7.44 -1.88
C TRP A 151 2.35 -7.66 -3.37
N PHE A 152 2.07 -6.66 -4.21
CA PHE A 152 2.35 -6.70 -5.64
C PHE A 152 3.83 -6.98 -5.92
N MET A 153 4.75 -6.36 -5.18
CA MET A 153 6.19 -6.55 -5.32
C MET A 153 6.72 -7.83 -4.63
N GLY A 154 5.86 -8.60 -3.97
CA GLY A 154 6.26 -9.80 -3.26
C GLY A 154 7.03 -9.56 -1.95
N TRP A 155 6.98 -8.35 -1.40
CA TRP A 155 7.65 -7.99 -0.14
C TRP A 155 6.79 -8.22 1.09
N LEU A 156 5.50 -8.41 0.91
CA LEU A 156 4.51 -8.63 1.94
C LEU A 156 3.51 -9.68 1.45
N GLU A 157 3.12 -10.59 2.32
CA GLU A 157 1.98 -11.48 2.13
C GLU A 157 0.96 -11.20 3.24
N PRO A 158 -0.16 -10.51 2.95
CA PRO A 158 -1.14 -10.19 3.96
C PRO A 158 -1.93 -11.43 4.39
N THR A 159 -2.35 -11.47 5.65
CA THR A 159 -3.11 -12.60 6.21
C THR A 159 -4.54 -12.60 5.69
N LEU A 160 -5.01 -13.72 5.14
CA LEU A 160 -6.43 -13.90 4.77
C LEU A 160 -7.31 -13.98 6.02
N LEU A 161 -8.33 -13.14 6.09
CA LEU A 161 -9.36 -13.14 7.12
C LEU A 161 -10.67 -13.67 6.51
N ASN A 162 -10.95 -14.95 6.68
CA ASN A 162 -12.13 -15.62 6.12
C ASN A 162 -12.99 -16.34 7.18
N GLN A 163 -12.74 -16.09 8.44
CA GLN A 163 -13.49 -16.63 9.58
C GLN A 163 -13.48 -15.66 10.75
N ALA A 164 -14.24 -15.94 11.80
CA ALA A 164 -14.20 -15.18 13.03
C ALA A 164 -12.79 -15.19 13.63
N ALA A 165 -12.26 -14.00 13.95
CA ALA A 165 -10.88 -13.83 14.42
C ALA A 165 -10.73 -12.59 15.30
N ASP A 166 -9.83 -12.65 16.28
CA ASP A 166 -9.22 -11.50 16.91
C ASP A 166 -7.93 -11.20 16.14
N VAL A 167 -7.80 -9.99 15.64
CA VAL A 167 -6.72 -9.59 14.73
C VAL A 167 -5.86 -8.52 15.39
N THR A 168 -4.56 -8.63 15.21
CA THR A 168 -3.58 -7.62 15.62
C THR A 168 -2.74 -7.26 14.40
N LEU A 169 -2.66 -5.96 14.06
CA LEU A 169 -1.79 -5.44 13.02
C LEU A 169 -0.75 -4.51 13.65
N ASN A 170 0.51 -4.87 13.49
CA ASN A 170 1.63 -3.98 13.81
C ASN A 170 1.73 -2.85 12.78
N GLU A 171 2.59 -1.86 13.01
CA GLU A 171 2.87 -0.86 11.98
C GLU A 171 3.45 -1.48 10.70
N ILE A 172 3.31 -0.80 9.57
CA ILE A 172 3.64 -1.36 8.25
C ILE A 172 5.11 -1.82 8.09
N ASN A 173 6.02 -1.33 8.90
CA ASN A 173 7.43 -1.71 8.87
C ASN A 173 7.81 -2.79 9.88
N ALA A 174 6.86 -3.28 10.68
CA ALA A 174 7.09 -4.22 11.79
C ALA A 174 6.31 -5.51 11.60
N GLY A 175 6.62 -6.33 10.63
CA GLY A 175 6.02 -7.65 10.36
C GLY A 175 4.55 -7.83 10.78
N GLN A 176 3.77 -8.64 10.10
CA GLN A 176 2.33 -8.86 10.33
C GLN A 176 1.52 -7.54 10.45
N CYS A 177 1.73 -6.68 9.47
CA CYS A 177 1.18 -5.33 9.42
C CYS A 177 -0.07 -5.22 8.55
N ALA A 178 -0.44 -6.27 7.81
CA ALA A 178 -1.56 -6.26 6.90
C ALA A 178 -2.34 -7.58 6.87
N ALA A 179 -3.62 -7.44 6.57
CA ALA A 179 -4.54 -8.54 6.33
C ALA A 179 -5.45 -8.21 5.14
N TYR A 180 -6.15 -9.20 4.61
CA TYR A 180 -7.12 -8.97 3.56
C TYR A 180 -8.36 -9.84 3.71
N MET A 181 -9.45 -9.41 3.07
CA MET A 181 -10.70 -10.13 2.96
C MET A 181 -11.18 -10.17 1.51
N THR A 182 -11.82 -11.26 1.14
CA THR A 182 -12.62 -11.36 -0.08
C THR A 182 -14.06 -11.63 0.30
N GLU A 183 -15.04 -11.18 -0.47
CA GLU A 183 -16.46 -11.36 -0.11
C GLU A 183 -16.89 -12.82 0.06
N ASN A 184 -16.24 -13.72 -0.67
CA ASN A 184 -16.51 -15.16 -0.64
C ASN A 184 -15.55 -15.97 0.25
N GLY A 185 -14.59 -15.32 0.91
CA GLY A 185 -13.59 -15.96 1.77
C GLY A 185 -12.49 -16.72 1.04
N SER A 186 -12.42 -16.64 -0.30
CA SER A 186 -11.38 -17.32 -1.08
C SER A 186 -10.04 -16.60 -0.98
N ALA A 187 -8.95 -17.38 -0.95
CA ALA A 187 -7.60 -16.82 -1.04
C ALA A 187 -7.29 -16.30 -2.45
N ILE A 188 -6.55 -15.20 -2.50
CA ILE A 188 -5.94 -14.71 -3.73
C ILE A 188 -4.59 -15.42 -3.89
N THR A 189 -4.46 -16.21 -4.94
CA THR A 189 -3.25 -17.01 -5.22
C THR A 189 -2.33 -16.36 -6.24
N ASN A 190 -2.80 -15.32 -6.92
CA ASN A 190 -2.02 -14.55 -7.90
C ASN A 190 -2.44 -13.08 -7.83
N ILE A 191 -1.58 -12.25 -7.26
CA ILE A 191 -1.83 -10.81 -7.12
C ILE A 191 -1.83 -10.07 -8.47
N TYR A 192 -1.15 -10.59 -9.48
CA TYR A 192 -1.12 -10.00 -10.84
C TYR A 192 -2.38 -10.29 -11.66
N ASN A 193 -3.22 -11.19 -11.20
CA ASN A 193 -4.52 -11.52 -11.78
C ASN A 193 -5.41 -12.11 -10.68
N PRO A 194 -5.84 -11.31 -9.70
CA PRO A 194 -6.55 -11.80 -8.53
C PRO A 194 -7.94 -12.34 -8.89
N ASN A 195 -8.30 -13.42 -8.24
CA ASN A 195 -9.64 -14.01 -8.30
C ASN A 195 -10.09 -14.40 -6.88
N PRO A 196 -11.08 -13.69 -6.31
CA PRO A 196 -11.90 -12.63 -6.93
C PRO A 196 -11.11 -11.35 -7.21
N SER A 197 -11.55 -10.58 -8.22
CA SER A 197 -10.91 -9.30 -8.61
C SER A 197 -11.19 -8.17 -7.63
N THR A 198 -12.22 -8.31 -6.78
CA THR A 198 -12.53 -7.35 -5.72
C THR A 198 -12.18 -7.93 -4.36
N TYR A 199 -11.41 -7.18 -3.59
CA TYR A 199 -11.00 -7.55 -2.23
C TYR A 199 -10.68 -6.30 -1.41
N TYR A 200 -10.48 -6.50 -0.12
CA TYR A 200 -10.25 -5.43 0.85
C TYR A 200 -8.96 -5.70 1.60
N LEU A 201 -8.08 -4.72 1.62
CA LEU A 201 -6.83 -4.73 2.39
C LEU A 201 -6.98 -3.91 3.66
N PHE A 202 -6.37 -4.37 4.73
CA PHE A 202 -6.31 -3.73 6.02
C PHE A 202 -4.83 -3.56 6.36
N GLU A 203 -4.38 -2.34 6.57
CA GLU A 203 -2.99 -2.04 6.93
C GLU A 203 -2.93 -1.03 8.07
N ASN A 204 -1.92 -1.17 8.91
CA ASN A 204 -1.70 -0.23 10.00
C ASN A 204 -0.61 0.77 9.62
N ARG A 205 -0.99 2.04 9.48
CA ARG A 205 -0.11 3.17 9.17
C ARG A 205 0.10 4.01 10.42
N GLN A 206 1.36 4.30 10.74
CA GLN A 206 1.73 5.13 11.88
C GLN A 206 2.62 6.28 11.46
N LYS A 207 2.49 7.43 12.12
CA LYS A 207 3.30 8.63 11.80
C LYS A 207 4.71 8.49 12.35
N ALA A 208 5.49 7.55 11.80
CA ALA A 208 6.86 7.25 12.20
C ALA A 208 7.74 6.91 10.99
N GLY A 209 9.03 7.19 11.06
CA GLY A 209 9.96 6.93 9.97
C GLY A 209 9.56 7.66 8.68
N TRP A 210 9.46 6.93 7.59
CA TRP A 210 9.01 7.46 6.29
C TRP A 210 7.55 7.90 6.32
N ASP A 211 6.71 7.31 7.17
CA ASP A 211 5.30 7.64 7.31
C ASP A 211 5.03 8.85 8.23
N ALA A 212 6.07 9.56 8.71
CA ALA A 212 5.95 10.66 9.66
C ALA A 212 5.04 11.82 9.18
N TYR A 213 4.92 12.01 7.88
CA TYR A 213 4.15 13.09 7.27
C TYR A 213 2.84 12.63 6.63
N LEU A 214 2.38 11.42 6.94
CA LEU A 214 1.05 10.97 6.57
C LEU A 214 -0.04 11.92 7.10
N PRO A 215 -1.21 12.00 6.45
CA PRO A 215 -2.32 12.85 6.91
C PRO A 215 -2.80 12.50 8.32
N GLY A 216 -2.74 11.21 8.67
CA GLY A 216 -3.14 10.69 9.98
C GLY A 216 -2.40 9.41 10.32
N HIS A 217 -2.92 8.67 11.29
CA HIS A 217 -2.43 7.34 11.67
C HIS A 217 -3.60 6.42 12.01
N GLY A 218 -3.34 5.12 12.01
CA GLY A 218 -4.34 4.10 12.29
C GLY A 218 -4.46 3.06 11.19
N MET A 219 -5.54 2.34 11.16
CA MET A 219 -5.81 1.33 10.14
C MET A 219 -6.46 1.97 8.91
N LEU A 220 -5.83 1.81 7.76
CA LEU A 220 -6.49 2.05 6.47
C LEU A 220 -7.18 0.78 5.99
N ILE A 221 -8.36 0.95 5.41
CA ILE A 221 -9.07 -0.10 4.69
C ILE A 221 -9.14 0.32 3.23
N THR A 222 -8.45 -0.43 2.37
CA THR A 222 -8.38 -0.15 0.94
C THR A 222 -9.16 -1.21 0.17
N LYS A 223 -10.13 -0.79 -0.61
CA LYS A 223 -10.81 -1.65 -1.57
C LYS A 223 -10.02 -1.70 -2.85
N ILE A 224 -9.68 -2.89 -3.28
CA ILE A 224 -9.11 -3.15 -4.59
C ILE A 224 -10.20 -3.69 -5.50
N ASN A 225 -10.34 -3.10 -6.68
CA ASN A 225 -11.23 -3.54 -7.74
C ASN A 225 -10.40 -3.70 -9.01
N TYR A 226 -9.71 -4.84 -9.10
CA TYR A 226 -8.68 -5.09 -10.10
C TYR A 226 -9.27 -5.25 -11.51
N SER A 227 -8.61 -4.61 -12.46
CA SER A 227 -8.83 -4.81 -13.90
C SER A 227 -7.50 -4.79 -14.63
N SER A 228 -7.12 -5.91 -15.25
CA SER A 228 -5.85 -6.02 -15.97
C SER A 228 -5.63 -4.89 -16.98
N SER A 229 -6.66 -4.52 -17.74
CA SER A 229 -6.57 -3.43 -18.72
C SER A 229 -6.38 -2.05 -18.11
N TYR A 230 -6.85 -1.83 -16.86
CA TYR A 230 -6.65 -0.57 -16.16
C TYR A 230 -5.24 -0.49 -15.60
N TRP A 231 -4.74 -1.59 -15.04
CA TRP A 231 -3.36 -1.65 -14.54
C TRP A 231 -2.33 -1.51 -15.65
N THR A 232 -2.42 -2.32 -16.71
CA THR A 232 -1.48 -2.26 -17.84
C THR A 232 -1.60 -0.97 -18.65
N GLY A 233 -2.75 -0.30 -18.59
CA GLY A 233 -2.98 0.97 -19.30
C GLY A 233 -2.70 2.21 -18.45
N ASN A 234 -2.20 2.05 -17.22
CA ASN A 234 -2.01 3.13 -16.24
C ASN A 234 -3.29 3.98 -16.03
N LYS A 235 -4.42 3.32 -15.80
CA LYS A 235 -5.77 3.92 -15.72
C LYS A 235 -6.54 3.48 -14.48
N VAL A 236 -5.84 3.07 -13.42
CA VAL A 236 -6.42 2.43 -12.23
C VAL A 236 -7.56 3.25 -11.63
N ASN A 237 -7.37 4.55 -11.51
CA ASN A 237 -8.33 5.46 -10.87
C ASN A 237 -8.84 6.57 -11.81
N VAL A 238 -9.02 6.29 -13.11
CA VAL A 238 -9.58 7.30 -14.06
C VAL A 238 -11.09 7.45 -13.98
N ASP A 239 -11.81 6.51 -13.40
CA ASP A 239 -13.26 6.54 -13.20
C ASP A 239 -13.60 6.76 -11.73
N ALA A 240 -14.05 7.99 -11.41
CA ALA A 240 -14.44 8.38 -10.05
C ALA A 240 -15.56 7.53 -9.43
N ASN A 241 -16.37 6.87 -10.27
CA ASN A 241 -17.46 6.02 -9.79
C ASN A 241 -17.04 4.56 -9.61
N ASN A 242 -15.85 4.20 -10.08
CA ASN A 242 -15.35 2.83 -10.05
C ASN A 242 -13.83 2.82 -9.90
N LEU A 243 -13.34 3.27 -8.76
CA LEU A 243 -11.92 3.29 -8.45
C LEU A 243 -11.37 1.87 -8.40
N GLY A 244 -10.19 1.67 -8.97
CA GLY A 244 -9.47 0.40 -8.89
C GLY A 244 -8.79 0.22 -7.54
N ILE A 245 -8.31 1.31 -6.93
CA ILE A 245 -7.76 1.37 -5.57
C ILE A 245 -8.42 2.52 -4.84
N ASP A 246 -9.15 2.22 -3.77
CA ASP A 246 -10.01 3.16 -3.06
C ASP A 246 -9.86 3.02 -1.54
N ILE A 247 -9.37 4.05 -0.88
CA ILE A 247 -9.36 4.11 0.58
C ILE A 247 -10.80 4.36 1.05
N LEU A 248 -11.31 3.46 1.86
CA LEU A 248 -12.65 3.55 2.43
C LEU A 248 -12.58 4.33 3.75
N GLU A 249 -12.82 5.63 3.66
CA GLU A 249 -12.68 6.56 4.79
C GLU A 249 -13.51 6.13 5.99
N ALA A 250 -12.86 6.14 7.18
CA ALA A 250 -13.49 5.73 8.43
C ALA A 250 -14.60 6.69 8.87
N ASP A 251 -14.46 7.98 8.59
CA ASP A 251 -15.48 8.99 8.89
C ASP A 251 -16.60 9.06 7.84
N GLY A 252 -16.48 8.33 6.73
CA GLY A 252 -17.42 8.30 5.63
C GLY A 252 -17.49 9.59 4.83
N LEU A 253 -16.53 10.49 5.02
CA LEU A 253 -16.48 11.79 4.36
C LEU A 253 -15.50 11.73 3.19
N THR A 254 -15.98 11.42 2.00
CA THR A 254 -15.19 11.58 0.78
C THR A 254 -14.98 13.07 0.51
N PRO A 255 -13.75 13.59 0.56
CA PRO A 255 -13.52 15.01 0.29
C PRO A 255 -13.97 15.37 -1.11
N SER A 256 -14.85 16.38 -1.22
CA SER A 256 -15.14 17.00 -2.49
C SER A 256 -13.94 17.86 -2.88
N LYS A 257 -13.37 17.59 -4.05
CA LYS A 257 -12.15 18.17 -4.51
C LYS A 257 -12.24 19.57 -5.08
N PRO A 258 -11.31 20.47 -4.71
CA PRO A 258 -10.62 21.34 -5.66
C PRO A 258 -9.22 20.81 -5.99
N ALA A 259 -8.74 21.13 -7.18
CA ALA A 259 -7.53 20.56 -7.79
C ALA A 259 -6.20 20.78 -7.04
N ASN A 260 -6.18 21.39 -5.87
CA ASN A 260 -4.99 21.83 -5.13
C ASN A 260 -5.03 21.51 -3.63
N GLU A 261 -5.94 20.66 -3.17
CA GLU A 261 -6.02 20.32 -1.74
C GLU A 261 -5.56 18.90 -1.47
N ALA A 262 -4.93 18.74 -0.33
CA ALA A 262 -4.63 17.44 0.25
C ALA A 262 -5.87 16.54 0.28
N TYR A 263 -5.75 15.33 -0.21
CA TYR A 263 -6.86 14.36 -0.27
C TYR A 263 -7.00 13.58 1.02
N GLY A 264 -5.86 13.27 1.64
CA GLY A 264 -5.82 12.52 2.86
C GLY A 264 -6.22 13.37 4.06
N LYS A 265 -7.02 12.81 4.97
CA LYS A 265 -7.43 13.41 6.24
C LYS A 265 -7.19 12.44 7.39
N PRO A 266 -6.95 12.94 8.62
CA PRO A 266 -6.81 12.06 9.78
C PRO A 266 -8.03 11.15 10.03
N GLY A 267 -9.22 11.59 9.63
CA GLY A 267 -10.47 10.85 9.76
C GLY A 267 -10.63 9.67 8.79
N ASP A 268 -9.76 9.54 7.79
CA ASP A 268 -9.80 8.42 6.86
C ASP A 268 -9.41 7.10 7.55
N ALA A 269 -8.52 7.16 8.52
CA ALA A 269 -8.01 6.01 9.25
C ALA A 269 -8.88 5.62 10.45
N TYR A 270 -9.02 4.32 10.69
CA TYR A 270 -9.64 3.75 11.88
C TYR A 270 -8.64 3.74 13.04
N PRO A 271 -9.04 3.99 14.29
CA PRO A 271 -10.42 4.24 14.75
C PRO A 271 -10.84 5.70 14.74
N ALA A 272 -10.07 6.64 14.16
CA ALA A 272 -10.36 8.08 14.28
C ALA A 272 -11.76 8.48 13.75
N GLY A 273 -12.19 7.91 12.64
CA GLY A 273 -13.51 8.17 12.05
C GLY A 273 -14.59 7.18 12.51
N SER A 274 -14.23 5.94 12.82
CA SER A 274 -15.15 4.87 13.22
C SER A 274 -14.39 3.73 13.89
N THR A 275 -15.05 3.01 14.79
CA THR A 275 -14.53 1.78 15.43
C THR A 275 -15.06 0.50 14.80
N SER A 276 -15.75 0.61 13.66
CA SER A 276 -16.29 -0.55 12.96
C SER A 276 -16.37 -0.34 11.46
N PHE A 277 -16.24 -1.44 10.69
CA PHE A 277 -16.43 -1.48 9.26
C PHE A 277 -17.31 -2.67 8.87
N THR A 278 -18.44 -2.38 8.21
CA THR A 278 -19.50 -3.36 7.93
C THR A 278 -19.94 -3.38 6.46
N LYS A 279 -19.09 -2.84 5.56
CA LYS A 279 -19.43 -2.75 4.12
C LYS A 279 -19.21 -4.06 3.35
N ILE A 280 -18.59 -5.09 3.96
CA ILE A 280 -18.40 -6.41 3.36
C ILE A 280 -19.55 -7.31 3.81
N THR A 281 -20.30 -7.89 2.85
CA THR A 281 -21.56 -8.59 3.12
C THR A 281 -21.46 -9.70 4.16
N ASN A 282 -20.39 -10.49 4.14
CA ASN A 282 -20.24 -11.67 5.00
C ASN A 282 -19.32 -11.46 6.20
N TYR A 283 -18.73 -10.26 6.33
CA TYR A 283 -17.75 -9.97 7.37
C TYR A 283 -18.04 -8.63 8.02
N GLN A 284 -18.06 -8.65 9.34
CA GLN A 284 -18.14 -7.46 10.17
C GLN A 284 -16.81 -7.27 10.88
N VAL A 285 -16.20 -6.11 10.74
CA VAL A 285 -15.03 -5.70 11.50
C VAL A 285 -15.51 -4.75 12.58
N THR A 286 -15.27 -5.12 13.83
CA THR A 286 -15.74 -4.39 15.03
C THR A 286 -14.61 -4.24 16.05
N ASP A 287 -14.86 -3.42 17.07
CA ASP A 287 -13.94 -3.20 18.18
C ASP A 287 -12.54 -2.81 17.66
N ILE A 288 -12.50 -1.91 16.65
CA ILE A 288 -11.24 -1.39 16.12
C ILE A 288 -10.66 -0.43 17.16
N GLU A 289 -9.50 -0.79 17.70
CA GLU A 289 -8.78 -0.03 18.71
C GLU A 289 -7.33 0.19 18.29
N GLU A 290 -6.77 1.30 18.73
CA GLU A 290 -5.34 1.62 18.56
C GLU A 290 -4.70 1.84 19.92
N ALA A 291 -3.62 1.12 20.18
CA ALA A 291 -2.83 1.28 21.39
C ALA A 291 -1.33 1.14 21.08
N ASN A 292 -0.55 2.17 21.42
CA ASN A 292 0.91 2.17 21.24
C ASN A 292 1.35 1.84 19.78
N GLY A 293 0.62 2.34 18.79
CA GLY A 293 0.90 2.11 17.38
C GLY A 293 0.48 0.72 16.87
N VAL A 294 -0.21 -0.06 17.67
CA VAL A 294 -0.75 -1.36 17.28
C VAL A 294 -2.26 -1.25 17.13
N ILE A 295 -2.78 -1.79 16.04
CA ILE A 295 -4.23 -1.89 15.80
C ILE A 295 -4.72 -3.28 16.18
N THR A 296 -5.83 -3.34 16.92
CA THR A 296 -6.57 -4.57 17.20
C THR A 296 -8.01 -4.44 16.74
N PHE A 297 -8.60 -5.51 16.27
CA PHE A 297 -10.01 -5.56 15.88
C PHE A 297 -10.55 -6.98 15.87
N LYS A 298 -11.87 -7.12 15.79
CA LYS A 298 -12.56 -8.40 15.67
C LYS A 298 -13.21 -8.56 14.31
N VAL A 299 -13.10 -9.77 13.77
CA VAL A 299 -13.85 -10.22 12.59
C VAL A 299 -14.99 -11.11 13.07
N ASN A 300 -16.23 -10.77 12.68
CA ASN A 300 -17.45 -11.52 13.05
C ASN A 300 -17.55 -11.84 14.56
N GLY A 301 -17.22 -10.84 15.39
CA GLY A 301 -17.30 -10.94 16.85
C GLY A 301 -16.07 -11.55 17.53
N GLY A 302 -15.03 -11.89 16.76
CA GLY A 302 -13.78 -12.46 17.28
C GLY A 302 -13.83 -13.98 17.51
N ILE A 303 -12.72 -14.52 18.00
CA ILE A 303 -12.64 -15.94 18.38
C ILE A 303 -13.58 -16.12 19.58
N PRO A 304 -14.53 -17.07 19.53
CA PRO A 304 -15.34 -17.37 20.68
C PRO A 304 -14.42 -17.75 21.84
N THR A 305 -14.23 -16.85 22.80
CA THR A 305 -13.54 -17.18 24.05
C THR A 305 -14.36 -18.26 24.72
N GLY A 306 -13.82 -19.48 24.67
CA GLY A 306 -14.52 -20.70 25.00
C GLY A 306 -15.31 -20.61 26.28
N ILE A 307 -16.44 -21.31 26.28
CA ILE A 307 -17.30 -21.60 27.40
C ILE A 307 -17.42 -20.40 28.37
N LYS A 308 -18.51 -19.64 28.24
CA LYS A 308 -18.95 -18.81 29.35
C LYS A 308 -18.79 -19.71 30.59
N GLU A 309 -17.93 -19.30 31.51
CA GLU A 309 -18.01 -19.89 32.86
C GLU A 309 -19.44 -19.65 33.31
N THR A 310 -20.26 -20.65 33.11
CA THR A 310 -21.49 -20.72 33.86
C THR A 310 -21.01 -20.92 35.30
N ASN A 311 -21.17 -19.88 36.11
CA ASN A 311 -21.14 -20.00 37.58
C ASN A 311 -22.27 -20.93 38.01
N SER A 312 -22.25 -22.15 37.51
CA SER A 312 -23.14 -23.22 37.93
C SER A 312 -22.31 -24.19 38.78
N SER A 313 -22.88 -24.60 39.90
CA SER A 313 -22.37 -25.68 40.71
C SER A 313 -22.08 -26.99 39.95
N ASP A 314 -22.39 -27.03 38.66
CA ASP A 314 -22.29 -28.18 37.76
C ASP A 314 -21.10 -28.08 36.77
N ALA A 315 -20.10 -27.24 37.05
CA ALA A 315 -18.88 -27.18 36.24
C ALA A 315 -18.18 -28.55 36.22
N PRO A 316 -17.89 -29.12 35.05
CA PRO A 316 -17.28 -30.45 34.98
C PRO A 316 -15.92 -30.46 35.68
N ARG A 317 -15.68 -31.37 36.57
CA ARG A 317 -14.41 -31.56 37.26
C ARG A 317 -13.77 -32.87 36.85
N LYS A 318 -12.49 -32.87 36.63
CA LYS A 318 -11.71 -34.08 36.37
C LYS A 318 -11.14 -34.60 37.71
N ILE A 319 -11.38 -35.87 38.01
CA ILE A 319 -10.78 -36.54 39.15
C ILE A 319 -10.04 -37.81 38.69
N LEU A 320 -9.07 -38.22 39.46
CA LEU A 320 -8.41 -39.51 39.24
C LEU A 320 -9.00 -40.49 40.26
N ARG A 321 -9.64 -41.56 39.77
CA ARG A 321 -10.19 -42.63 40.63
C ARG A 321 -9.68 -43.97 40.07
N ASP A 322 -9.05 -44.76 40.92
CA ASP A 322 -8.46 -46.06 40.59
C ASP A 322 -7.59 -46.07 39.35
N GLY A 323 -6.78 -44.99 39.17
CA GLY A 323 -5.89 -44.81 38.05
C GLY A 323 -6.56 -44.39 36.74
N ARG A 324 -7.86 -44.07 36.74
CA ARG A 324 -8.63 -43.60 35.59
C ARG A 324 -9.09 -42.18 35.77
N VAL A 325 -9.08 -41.40 34.70
CA VAL A 325 -9.65 -40.05 34.69
C VAL A 325 -11.17 -40.18 34.55
N VAL A 326 -11.90 -39.64 35.51
CA VAL A 326 -13.37 -39.55 35.53
C VAL A 326 -13.74 -38.08 35.46
N ILE A 327 -14.70 -37.72 34.59
CA ILE A 327 -15.27 -36.40 34.47
C ILE A 327 -16.58 -36.35 35.20
N LEU A 328 -16.66 -35.55 36.27
CA LEU A 328 -17.88 -35.32 37.05
C LEU A 328 -18.61 -34.12 36.45
N ARG A 329 -19.92 -34.26 36.21
CA ARG A 329 -20.80 -33.16 35.83
C ARG A 329 -22.12 -33.26 36.58
N GLY A 330 -22.27 -32.44 37.58
CA GLY A 330 -23.36 -32.60 38.54
C GLY A 330 -23.27 -33.94 39.27
N GLU A 331 -24.33 -34.73 39.28
CA GLU A 331 -24.38 -36.07 39.85
C GLU A 331 -23.95 -37.19 38.90
N HIS A 332 -23.57 -36.84 37.65
CA HIS A 332 -23.19 -37.80 36.59
C HIS A 332 -21.68 -37.92 36.47
N GLU A 333 -21.23 -39.14 36.17
CA GLU A 333 -19.82 -39.47 35.92
C GLU A 333 -19.62 -39.93 34.47
N TYR A 334 -18.56 -39.49 33.85
CA TYR A 334 -18.24 -39.83 32.46
C TYR A 334 -16.78 -40.26 32.33
N ASP A 335 -16.52 -41.17 31.40
CA ASP A 335 -15.15 -41.51 30.99
C ASP A 335 -14.55 -40.40 30.11
N ILE A 336 -13.27 -40.55 29.71
CA ILE A 336 -12.56 -39.58 28.84
C ILE A 336 -13.12 -39.47 27.41
N LEU A 337 -13.97 -40.42 27.01
CA LEU A 337 -14.65 -40.45 25.73
C LEU A 337 -16.08 -39.90 25.81
N GLY A 338 -16.49 -39.38 26.99
CA GLY A 338 -17.82 -38.82 27.22
C GLY A 338 -18.93 -39.86 27.43
N ARG A 339 -18.61 -41.12 27.71
CA ARG A 339 -19.59 -42.15 28.05
C ARG A 339 -19.87 -42.11 29.54
N GLU A 340 -21.13 -42.14 29.90
CA GLU A 340 -21.57 -42.19 31.30
C GLU A 340 -21.14 -43.53 31.94
N LEU A 341 -20.65 -43.47 33.20
CA LEU A 341 -20.10 -44.59 33.95
C LEU A 341 -21.10 -45.18 34.89
#